data_66fd5efde41c3b578173d4798a27ee66
#
_entry.id   66fd5efde41c3b578173d4798a27ee66
#
_cell.length_a   1.000
_cell.length_b   1.000
_cell.length_c   1.000
_cell.angle_alpha   90.00
_cell.angle_beta   90.00
_cell.angle_gamma   90.00
#
_symmetry.space_group_name_H-M   'P 1'
#
loop_
_entity.id
_entity.type
_entity.pdbx_description
1 polymer ?
#
loop_
_entity_poly.entity_id
_entity_poly.type
_entity_poly.pdbx_seq_one_letter_code
_entity_poly.pdbx_strand_id
1 'polypeptide(L)'
;PSKLGREANLLDSEMSYEGLYGAVQEGRGLAGTIEFFPEEGKYHFDGHRKCHLCLSPREAEKYDGKCPVCGKKLTMGVSHRIEQLADRDEGFIRHGAKPFESLVPLPEVIAASAGCSAASKKVQNQYEDMLMKLGTEFSILREIPEADIQKKVGYLVAEGIRRLRQGKVQRFP
;
A
#
# COMPACT_ATOMS: atom_id res chain seq x y z
N PRO A 1 10.29 4.86 -12.80
CA PRO A 1 9.63 3.57 -13.00
C PRO A 1 9.22 2.90 -11.68
N SER A 2 10.06 2.94 -10.64
CA SER A 2 9.85 2.27 -9.35
C SER A 2 8.62 2.72 -8.54
N LYS A 3 7.89 3.71 -9.02
CA LYS A 3 6.61 4.16 -8.43
C LYS A 3 5.41 3.85 -9.33
N LEU A 4 5.66 3.33 -10.54
CA LEU A 4 4.59 2.79 -11.36
C LEU A 4 4.01 1.57 -10.63
N GLY A 5 2.70 1.51 -10.55
CA GLY A 5 2.03 0.38 -9.93
C GLY A 5 1.88 0.42 -8.42
N ARG A 6 2.14 1.55 -7.77
CA ARG A 6 1.60 1.79 -6.41
C ARG A 6 0.08 1.83 -6.44
N GLU A 7 -0.47 2.33 -7.55
CA GLU A 7 -1.90 2.37 -7.83
C GLU A 7 -2.11 1.93 -9.27
N ALA A 8 -2.90 0.91 -9.48
CA ALA A 8 -3.19 0.38 -10.81
C ALA A 8 -4.58 -0.23 -10.87
N ASN A 9 -5.24 -0.08 -12.01
CA ASN A 9 -6.44 -0.83 -12.32
C ASN A 9 -6.06 -2.12 -13.05
N LEU A 10 -6.60 -3.23 -12.60
CA LEU A 10 -6.50 -4.52 -13.28
C LEU A 10 -7.69 -4.66 -14.21
N LEU A 11 -7.42 -4.71 -15.51
CA LEU A 11 -8.46 -4.78 -16.53
C LEU A 11 -8.39 -6.14 -17.23
N ASP A 12 -9.55 -6.78 -17.32
CA ASP A 12 -9.82 -7.95 -18.16
C ASP A 12 -10.79 -7.52 -19.28
N SER A 13 -10.27 -6.75 -20.20
CA SER A 13 -10.99 -6.17 -21.31
C SER A 13 -10.14 -6.16 -22.57
N GLU A 14 -10.79 -6.02 -23.73
CA GLU A 14 -10.07 -5.81 -24.98
C GLU A 14 -9.21 -4.54 -24.88
N MET A 15 -7.98 -4.60 -25.43
CA MET A 15 -7.06 -3.46 -25.49
C MET A 15 -7.48 -2.52 -26.65
N SER A 16 -8.64 -1.88 -26.46
CA SER A 16 -9.24 -0.91 -27.36
C SER A 16 -9.73 0.29 -26.56
N TYR A 17 -10.02 1.40 -27.23
CA TYR A 17 -10.59 2.58 -26.57
C TYR A 17 -11.94 2.22 -25.91
N GLU A 18 -12.80 1.53 -26.62
CA GLU A 18 -14.13 1.11 -26.17
C GLU A 18 -14.04 0.17 -24.95
N GLY A 19 -13.11 -0.77 -24.98
CA GLY A 19 -12.84 -1.68 -23.86
C GLY A 19 -12.40 -0.94 -22.60
N LEU A 20 -11.43 -0.04 -22.73
CA LEU A 20 -10.95 0.80 -21.62
C LEU A 20 -12.03 1.77 -21.12
N TYR A 21 -12.74 2.42 -22.03
CA TYR A 21 -13.82 3.34 -21.66
C TYR A 21 -14.95 2.62 -20.90
N GLY A 22 -15.38 1.45 -21.36
CA GLY A 22 -16.37 0.64 -20.68
C GLY A 22 -15.91 0.17 -19.29
N ALA A 23 -14.63 -0.15 -19.13
CA ALA A 23 -14.06 -0.53 -17.85
C ALA A 23 -14.07 0.65 -16.85
N VAL A 24 -13.74 1.86 -17.28
CA VAL A 24 -13.71 3.06 -16.43
C VAL A 24 -15.12 3.56 -16.10
N GLN A 25 -16.02 3.60 -17.08
CA GLN A 25 -17.37 4.16 -16.91
C GLN A 25 -18.36 3.21 -16.25
N GLU A 26 -18.32 1.95 -16.61
CA GLU A 26 -19.34 0.98 -16.23
C GLU A 26 -18.78 -0.18 -15.39
N GLY A 27 -17.46 -0.23 -15.21
CA GLY A 27 -16.81 -1.34 -14.53
C GLY A 27 -16.78 -2.65 -15.32
N ARG A 28 -17.13 -2.61 -16.62
CA ARG A 28 -17.06 -3.79 -17.49
C ARG A 28 -15.61 -4.18 -17.74
N GLY A 29 -15.22 -5.39 -17.32
CA GLY A 29 -13.83 -5.83 -17.42
C GLY A 29 -12.89 -5.22 -16.38
N LEU A 30 -13.37 -4.44 -15.40
CA LEU A 30 -12.58 -4.09 -14.23
C LEU A 30 -12.47 -5.33 -13.34
N ALA A 31 -11.27 -5.94 -13.29
CA ALA A 31 -11.01 -7.14 -12.51
C ALA A 31 -10.68 -6.82 -11.05
N GLY A 32 -10.04 -5.68 -10.79
CA GLY A 32 -9.66 -5.24 -9.46
C GLY A 32 -8.73 -4.05 -9.49
N THR A 33 -8.19 -3.69 -8.32
CA THR A 33 -7.21 -2.60 -8.18
C THR A 33 -5.96 -3.07 -7.42
N ILE A 34 -4.85 -2.43 -7.69
CA ILE A 34 -3.66 -2.47 -6.85
C ILE A 34 -3.56 -1.12 -6.17
N GLU A 35 -3.38 -1.12 -4.85
CA GLU A 35 -3.42 0.07 -4.03
C GLU A 35 -2.24 0.07 -3.04
N PHE A 36 -1.80 1.24 -2.63
CA PHE A 36 -0.89 1.34 -1.49
C PHE A 36 -1.68 1.22 -0.18
N PHE A 37 -0.98 0.93 0.90
CA PHE A 37 -1.62 0.81 2.22
C PHE A 37 -2.14 2.17 2.67
N PRO A 38 -3.42 2.28 3.10
CA PRO A 38 -4.01 3.55 3.52
C PRO A 38 -3.21 4.27 4.61
N GLU A 39 -2.54 3.54 5.50
CA GLU A 39 -1.71 4.05 6.59
C GLU A 39 -0.47 4.82 6.09
N GLU A 40 -0.08 4.65 4.84
CA GLU A 40 0.97 5.46 4.21
C GLU A 40 0.50 6.89 3.89
N GLY A 41 -0.81 7.12 3.92
CA GLY A 41 -1.41 8.41 3.67
C GLY A 41 -1.04 9.41 4.79
N LYS A 42 -0.42 10.51 4.41
CA LYS A 42 0.02 11.58 5.33
C LYS A 42 -1.09 12.12 6.27
N TYR A 43 -2.34 11.95 5.87
CA TYR A 43 -3.52 12.42 6.58
C TYR A 43 -4.45 11.26 6.96
N HIS A 44 -3.91 10.07 7.10
CA HIS A 44 -4.72 8.89 7.42
C HIS A 44 -5.27 8.99 8.84
N PHE A 45 -4.41 9.20 9.83
CA PHE A 45 -4.78 9.34 11.23
C PHE A 45 -4.90 10.79 11.69
N ASP A 46 -5.54 10.97 12.84
CA ASP A 46 -5.63 12.27 13.51
C ASP A 46 -4.27 12.67 14.07
N GLY A 47 -4.01 13.96 14.18
CA GLY A 47 -2.73 14.35 14.73
C GLY A 47 -2.50 15.83 14.93
N HIS A 48 -1.35 16.13 15.54
CA HIS A 48 -0.86 17.48 15.70
C HIS A 48 0.62 17.55 15.39
N ARG A 49 0.95 17.98 14.17
CA ARG A 49 2.32 17.97 13.63
C ARG A 49 3.35 18.66 14.54
N LYS A 50 3.00 19.81 15.13
CA LYS A 50 3.92 20.57 16.00
C LYS A 50 4.27 19.82 17.30
N CYS A 51 3.42 18.91 17.73
CA CYS A 51 3.61 18.09 18.93
C CYS A 51 4.03 16.66 18.60
N HIS A 52 4.30 16.35 17.34
CA HIS A 52 4.66 15.00 16.85
C HIS A 52 3.65 13.94 17.32
N LEU A 53 2.37 14.30 17.30
CA LEU A 53 1.27 13.46 17.78
C LEU A 53 0.55 12.84 16.59
N CYS A 54 0.35 11.52 16.65
CA CYS A 54 -0.44 10.73 15.73
C CYS A 54 -1.35 9.83 16.57
N LEU A 55 -2.65 9.84 16.32
CA LEU A 55 -3.68 9.15 17.09
C LEU A 55 -4.65 8.46 16.16
N SER A 56 -5.05 7.24 16.50
CA SER A 56 -6.22 6.63 15.89
C SER A 56 -7.48 7.45 16.20
N PRO A 57 -8.56 7.34 15.41
CA PRO A 57 -9.81 8.04 15.69
C PRO A 57 -10.33 7.80 17.10
N ARG A 58 -10.33 6.55 17.57
CA ARG A 58 -10.76 6.17 18.93
C ARG A 58 -9.90 6.78 20.05
N GLU A 59 -8.61 6.98 19.78
CA GLU A 59 -7.73 7.68 20.72
C GLU A 59 -8.00 9.17 20.72
N ALA A 60 -8.21 9.77 19.56
CA ALA A 60 -8.50 11.19 19.42
C ALA A 60 -9.81 11.60 20.09
N GLU A 61 -10.83 10.75 20.06
CA GLU A 61 -12.10 10.95 20.75
C GLU A 61 -11.92 11.17 22.26
N LYS A 62 -10.97 10.48 22.91
CA LYS A 62 -10.69 10.64 24.35
C LYS A 62 -10.24 12.05 24.71
N TYR A 63 -9.77 12.82 23.75
CA TYR A 63 -9.26 14.18 23.94
C TYR A 63 -10.17 15.26 23.37
N ASP A 64 -11.42 14.91 23.03
CA ASP A 64 -12.42 15.85 22.51
C ASP A 64 -11.88 16.69 21.34
N GLY A 65 -11.12 16.05 20.43
CA GLY A 65 -10.53 16.69 19.27
C GLY A 65 -9.42 17.70 19.58
N LYS A 66 -8.87 17.68 20.80
CA LYS A 66 -7.78 18.57 21.25
C LYS A 66 -6.49 17.81 21.48
N CYS A 67 -5.39 18.43 21.15
CA CYS A 67 -4.06 17.86 21.39
C CYS A 67 -3.79 17.78 22.91
N PRO A 68 -3.50 16.59 23.46
CA PRO A 68 -3.23 16.43 24.89
C PRO A 68 -1.93 17.14 25.35
N VAL A 69 -1.05 17.48 24.39
CA VAL A 69 0.22 18.15 24.70
C VAL A 69 0.08 19.65 24.81
N CYS A 70 -0.69 20.30 23.91
CA CYS A 70 -0.77 21.76 23.84
C CYS A 70 -2.19 22.34 23.84
N GLY A 71 -3.22 21.50 23.94
CA GLY A 71 -4.62 21.92 23.98
C GLY A 71 -5.21 22.45 22.69
N LYS A 72 -4.41 22.56 21.61
CA LYS A 72 -4.91 23.05 20.31
C LYS A 72 -5.71 21.97 19.59
N LYS A 73 -6.55 22.38 18.64
CA LYS A 73 -7.36 21.47 17.82
C LYS A 73 -6.46 20.48 17.07
N LEU A 74 -6.85 19.22 17.08
CA LEU A 74 -6.24 18.18 16.24
C LEU A 74 -6.62 18.39 14.77
N THR A 75 -5.73 17.98 13.88
CA THR A 75 -6.05 17.79 12.47
C THR A 75 -6.75 16.43 12.36
N MET A 76 -7.98 16.44 11.89
CA MET A 76 -8.77 15.22 11.70
C MET A 76 -8.27 14.47 10.48
N GLY A 77 -8.01 13.19 10.63
CA GLY A 77 -7.58 12.30 9.56
C GLY A 77 -8.73 11.73 8.74
N VAL A 78 -8.38 11.11 7.62
CA VAL A 78 -9.35 10.44 6.74
C VAL A 78 -10.03 9.27 7.46
N SER A 79 -9.27 8.48 8.23
CA SER A 79 -9.78 7.35 9.00
C SER A 79 -10.87 7.78 10.01
N HIS A 80 -10.70 8.94 10.63
CA HIS A 80 -11.73 9.50 11.54
C HIS A 80 -13.06 9.74 10.80
N ARG A 81 -12.99 10.30 9.60
CA ARG A 81 -14.21 10.52 8.81
C ARG A 81 -14.82 9.21 8.33
N ILE A 82 -14.00 8.22 7.99
CA ILE A 82 -14.47 6.89 7.64
C ILE A 82 -15.22 6.25 8.81
N GLU A 83 -14.67 6.27 10.02
CA GLU A 83 -15.35 5.74 11.22
C GLU A 83 -16.68 6.45 11.50
N GLN A 84 -16.73 7.77 11.34
CA GLN A 84 -17.99 8.52 11.49
C GLN A 84 -19.08 8.14 10.48
N LEU A 85 -18.70 7.72 9.29
CA LEU A 85 -19.62 7.35 8.21
C LEU A 85 -19.90 5.86 8.16
N ALA A 86 -19.09 5.05 8.82
CA ALA A 86 -19.24 3.60 8.82
C ALA A 86 -20.57 3.19 9.46
N ASP A 87 -21.36 2.44 8.72
CA ASP A 87 -22.64 1.87 9.15
C ASP A 87 -22.60 0.34 9.24
N ARG A 88 -21.40 -0.24 9.11
CA ARG A 88 -21.14 -1.69 9.10
C ARG A 88 -19.84 -2.01 9.83
N ASP A 89 -19.75 -3.25 10.27
CA ASP A 89 -18.55 -3.75 10.93
C ASP A 89 -17.35 -3.78 9.98
N GLU A 90 -16.16 -3.65 10.56
CA GLU A 90 -14.89 -3.79 9.86
C GLU A 90 -14.80 -5.16 9.15
N GLY A 91 -14.29 -5.16 7.93
CA GLY A 91 -14.20 -6.36 7.10
C GLY A 91 -15.46 -6.68 6.29
N PHE A 92 -16.54 -5.88 6.40
CA PHE A 92 -17.71 -6.07 5.55
C PHE A 92 -17.37 -5.81 4.07
N ILE A 93 -17.65 -6.80 3.22
CA ILE A 93 -17.48 -6.69 1.78
C ILE A 93 -18.86 -6.64 1.12
N ARG A 94 -19.14 -5.55 0.42
CA ARG A 94 -20.39 -5.40 -0.33
C ARG A 94 -20.45 -6.42 -1.47
N HIS A 95 -21.59 -7.04 -1.67
CA HIS A 95 -21.81 -7.92 -2.82
C HIS A 95 -21.49 -7.19 -4.14
N GLY A 96 -20.68 -7.82 -5.00
CA GLY A 96 -20.23 -7.24 -6.28
C GLY A 96 -19.10 -6.22 -6.16
N ALA A 97 -18.56 -5.98 -4.97
CA ALA A 97 -17.34 -5.18 -4.83
C ALA A 97 -16.18 -5.85 -5.57
N LYS A 98 -15.40 -5.03 -6.29
CA LYS A 98 -14.19 -5.52 -6.95
C LYS A 98 -13.09 -5.76 -5.91
N PRO A 99 -12.26 -6.80 -6.07
CA PRO A 99 -11.15 -7.05 -5.17
C PRO A 99 -10.08 -5.96 -5.31
N PHE A 100 -9.36 -5.74 -4.24
CA PHE A 100 -8.14 -4.92 -4.25
C PHE A 100 -6.97 -5.68 -3.62
N GLU A 101 -5.77 -5.31 -3.98
CA GLU A 101 -4.52 -5.85 -3.45
C GLU A 101 -3.64 -4.69 -3.00
N SER A 102 -3.23 -4.68 -1.73
CA SER A 102 -2.27 -3.68 -1.25
C SER A 102 -0.85 -4.17 -1.46
N LEU A 103 -0.06 -3.40 -2.18
CA LEU A 103 1.35 -3.69 -2.44
C LEU A 103 2.28 -2.62 -1.86
N VAL A 104 3.48 -3.06 -1.51
CA VAL A 104 4.61 -2.20 -1.16
C VAL A 104 5.58 -2.19 -2.35
N PRO A 105 6.05 -1.03 -2.82
CA PRO A 105 7.04 -0.97 -3.90
C PRO A 105 8.28 -1.81 -3.61
N LEU A 106 8.77 -2.53 -4.61
CA LEU A 106 9.93 -3.42 -4.46
C LEU A 106 11.17 -2.72 -3.86
N PRO A 107 11.52 -1.46 -4.21
CA PRO A 107 12.61 -0.76 -3.54
C PRO A 107 12.44 -0.63 -2.02
N GLU A 108 11.20 -0.51 -1.53
CA GLU A 108 10.93 -0.42 -0.09
C GLU A 108 11.08 -1.78 0.60
N VAL A 109 10.70 -2.87 -0.05
CA VAL A 109 10.95 -4.23 0.44
C VAL A 109 12.45 -4.50 0.54
N ILE A 110 13.22 -4.11 -0.48
CA ILE A 110 14.69 -4.22 -0.50
C ILE A 110 15.28 -3.37 0.63
N ALA A 111 14.83 -2.14 0.80
CA ALA A 111 15.31 -1.22 1.82
C ALA A 111 15.09 -1.75 3.23
N ALA A 112 13.90 -2.25 3.52
CA ALA A 112 13.56 -2.88 4.79
C ALA A 112 14.43 -4.11 5.06
N SER A 113 14.67 -4.94 4.03
CA SER A 113 15.53 -6.12 4.13
C SER A 113 17.00 -5.78 4.34
N ALA A 114 17.46 -4.65 3.83
CA ALA A 114 18.85 -4.19 3.91
C ALA A 114 19.12 -3.23 5.08
N GLY A 115 18.08 -2.81 5.83
CA GLY A 115 18.19 -1.84 6.92
C GLY A 115 18.68 -0.46 6.45
N CYS A 116 18.30 -0.01 5.25
CA CYS A 116 18.75 1.25 4.70
C CYS A 116 17.60 2.00 3.98
N SER A 117 17.84 3.26 3.60
CA SER A 117 16.86 4.07 2.89
C SER A 117 16.55 3.52 1.50
N ALA A 118 15.28 3.54 1.09
CA ALA A 118 14.85 3.18 -0.27
C ALA A 118 15.47 4.07 -1.36
N ALA A 119 15.87 5.29 -1.00
CA ALA A 119 16.57 6.21 -1.91
C ALA A 119 18.07 5.92 -2.04
N SER A 120 18.61 4.95 -1.32
CA SER A 120 20.05 4.64 -1.33
C SER A 120 20.47 4.01 -2.68
N LYS A 121 21.69 4.31 -3.12
CA LYS A 121 22.25 3.72 -4.35
C LYS A 121 22.33 2.20 -4.28
N LYS A 122 22.55 1.65 -3.08
CA LYS A 122 22.56 0.20 -2.84
C LYS A 122 21.21 -0.43 -3.20
N VAL A 123 20.12 0.16 -2.73
CA VAL A 123 18.76 -0.31 -3.04
C VAL A 123 18.45 -0.17 -4.52
N GLN A 124 18.81 0.97 -5.13
CA GLN A 124 18.57 1.19 -6.54
C GLN A 124 19.31 0.16 -7.41
N ASN A 125 20.58 -0.10 -7.13
CA ASN A 125 21.35 -1.10 -7.86
C ASN A 125 20.75 -2.52 -7.71
N GLN A 126 20.33 -2.89 -6.51
CA GLN A 126 19.71 -4.20 -6.27
C GLN A 126 18.34 -4.30 -6.96
N TYR A 127 17.55 -3.23 -6.96
CA TYR A 127 16.28 -3.15 -7.67
C TYR A 127 16.46 -3.38 -9.19
N GLU A 128 17.41 -2.67 -9.81
CA GLU A 128 17.71 -2.82 -11.24
C GLU A 128 18.22 -4.23 -11.58
N ASP A 129 19.09 -4.79 -10.74
CA ASP A 129 19.57 -6.17 -10.89
C ASP A 129 18.43 -7.19 -10.80
N MET A 130 17.48 -7.00 -9.89
CA MET A 130 16.29 -7.84 -9.78
C MET A 130 15.40 -7.76 -11.02
N LEU A 131 15.16 -6.56 -11.55
CA LEU A 131 14.38 -6.40 -12.78
C LEU A 131 15.03 -7.09 -13.98
N MET A 132 16.36 -7.00 -14.10
CA MET A 132 17.09 -7.70 -15.18
C MET A 132 17.04 -9.21 -15.04
N LYS A 133 17.08 -9.75 -13.83
CA LYS A 133 17.19 -11.20 -13.59
C LYS A 133 15.85 -11.91 -13.45
N LEU A 134 14.82 -11.21 -13.02
CA LEU A 134 13.55 -11.79 -12.61
C LEU A 134 12.36 -11.23 -13.38
N GLY A 135 12.49 -10.10 -14.09
CA GLY A 135 11.42 -9.50 -14.87
C GLY A 135 10.78 -8.28 -14.22
N THR A 136 9.50 -8.06 -14.45
CA THR A 136 8.81 -6.84 -14.00
C THR A 136 8.60 -6.81 -12.49
N GLU A 137 8.49 -5.61 -11.93
CA GLU A 137 8.24 -5.42 -10.49
C GLU A 137 6.97 -6.17 -10.02
N PHE A 138 5.88 -6.11 -10.79
CA PHE A 138 4.67 -6.84 -10.45
C PHE A 138 4.86 -8.35 -10.48
N SER A 139 5.53 -8.89 -11.48
CA SER A 139 5.82 -10.32 -11.52
C SER A 139 6.67 -10.74 -10.31
N ILE A 140 7.66 -9.94 -9.93
CA ILE A 140 8.50 -10.20 -8.75
C ILE A 140 7.67 -10.18 -7.47
N LEU A 141 6.82 -9.17 -7.29
CA LEU A 141 6.03 -9.02 -6.06
C LEU A 141 4.89 -10.05 -5.94
N ARG A 142 4.32 -10.51 -7.07
CA ARG A 142 3.08 -11.30 -7.08
C ARG A 142 3.24 -12.74 -7.52
N GLU A 143 4.09 -13.03 -8.50
CA GLU A 143 4.01 -14.27 -9.29
C GLU A 143 5.23 -15.16 -9.14
N ILE A 144 6.44 -14.60 -9.22
CA ILE A 144 7.68 -15.39 -9.25
C ILE A 144 7.83 -16.24 -7.99
N PRO A 145 8.14 -17.53 -8.10
CA PRO A 145 8.33 -18.41 -6.96
C PRO A 145 9.38 -17.88 -5.97
N GLU A 146 9.06 -17.92 -4.69
CA GLU A 146 9.96 -17.44 -3.61
C GLU A 146 11.35 -18.08 -3.66
N ALA A 147 11.41 -19.36 -4.00
CA ALA A 147 12.66 -20.10 -4.15
C ALA A 147 13.57 -19.50 -5.25
N ASP A 148 12.99 -19.03 -6.34
CA ASP A 148 13.75 -18.43 -7.43
C ASP A 148 14.22 -17.03 -7.07
N ILE A 149 13.40 -16.25 -6.38
CA ILE A 149 13.81 -14.97 -5.79
C ILE A 149 14.97 -15.19 -4.82
N GLN A 150 14.83 -16.14 -3.90
CA GLN A 150 15.86 -16.43 -2.89
C GLN A 150 17.21 -16.81 -3.52
N LYS A 151 17.20 -17.65 -4.56
CA LYS A 151 18.41 -18.05 -5.29
C LYS A 151 19.14 -16.86 -5.94
N LYS A 152 18.40 -15.83 -6.37
CA LYS A 152 18.96 -14.70 -7.12
C LYS A 152 19.37 -13.53 -6.24
N VAL A 153 18.64 -13.26 -5.15
CA VAL A 153 18.81 -12.04 -4.38
C VAL A 153 18.95 -12.26 -2.86
N GLY A 154 18.84 -13.50 -2.43
CA GLY A 154 19.02 -13.86 -1.02
C GLY A 154 17.73 -13.95 -0.20
N TYR A 155 17.87 -14.54 1.00
CA TYR A 155 16.75 -14.91 1.86
C TYR A 155 15.92 -13.71 2.34
N LEU A 156 16.56 -12.62 2.78
CA LEU A 156 15.85 -11.50 3.43
C LEU A 156 14.84 -10.82 2.51
N VAL A 157 15.21 -10.59 1.25
CA VAL A 157 14.30 -9.97 0.27
C VAL A 157 13.18 -10.94 -0.10
N ALA A 158 13.50 -12.22 -0.32
CA ALA A 158 12.50 -13.25 -0.59
C ALA A 158 11.50 -13.38 0.55
N GLU A 159 11.96 -13.37 1.81
CA GLU A 159 11.11 -13.39 3.00
C GLU A 159 10.23 -12.14 3.10
N GLY A 160 10.76 -10.96 2.77
CA GLY A 160 9.97 -9.72 2.72
C GLY A 160 8.82 -9.81 1.71
N ILE A 161 9.10 -10.32 0.52
CA ILE A 161 8.09 -10.55 -0.52
C ILE A 161 7.07 -11.61 -0.08
N ARG A 162 7.52 -12.70 0.55
CA ARG A 162 6.65 -13.73 1.10
C ARG A 162 5.66 -13.16 2.12
N ARG A 163 6.15 -12.34 3.05
CA ARG A 163 5.30 -11.68 4.06
C ARG A 163 4.29 -10.75 3.41
N LEU A 164 4.71 -10.00 2.40
CA LEU A 164 3.81 -9.13 1.65
C LEU A 164 2.66 -9.94 1.02
N ARG A 165 2.98 -11.02 0.31
CA ARG A 165 1.99 -11.91 -0.31
C ARG A 165 1.05 -12.58 0.67
N GLN A 166 1.48 -12.76 1.92
CA GLN A 166 0.67 -13.34 3.00
C GLN A 166 -0.13 -12.32 3.80
N GLY A 167 -0.11 -11.04 3.40
CA GLY A 167 -0.75 -9.97 4.16
C GLY A 167 -0.14 -9.74 5.57
N LYS A 168 1.12 -10.15 5.79
CA LYS A 168 1.83 -10.03 7.07
C LYS A 168 2.75 -8.82 7.13
N VAL A 169 2.39 -7.78 6.43
CA VAL A 169 3.09 -6.49 6.43
C VAL A 169 2.18 -5.46 7.08
N GLN A 170 2.71 -4.72 8.04
CA GLN A 170 2.03 -3.58 8.64
C GLN A 170 2.77 -2.30 8.27
N ARG A 171 2.03 -1.24 8.05
CA ARG A 171 2.56 0.10 7.81
C ARG A 171 2.20 0.98 9.00
N PHE A 172 3.13 1.82 9.37
CA PHE A 172 2.94 2.83 10.41
C PHE A 172 3.06 4.21 9.78
N PRO A 173 2.17 5.15 10.14
CA PRO A 173 2.20 6.51 9.63
C PRO A 173 3.44 7.29 10.06
#